data_80ba37c0fb7e18b5bd88ea1185032480
#
_entry.id   80ba37c0fb7e18b5bd88ea1185032480
#
_cell.length_a   1.000
_cell.length_b   1.000
_cell.length_c   1.000
_cell.angle_alpha   90.00
_cell.angle_beta   90.00
_cell.angle_gamma   90.00
#
_symmetry.space_group_name_H-M   'P 1'
#
loop_
_entity.id
_entity.type
_entity.pdbx_description
1 polymer ?
#
loop_
_entity_poly.entity_id
_entity_poly.type
_entity_poly.pdbx_seq_one_letter_code
_entity_poly.pdbx_strand_id
1 'polypeptide(L)'
;MPQAIPTDGRCPVIALASTKGGVGKTTLAYVLATEFTRRLAAMPETAPPRFGRVTCIDADPNRTLSQVLRLTGDPMIAGVDSDGERLLGDLRAAIARSDLVLIDLEGTANQSMLYAAGKSDLVLVPAQPSRFDVVEAVKTIGVVRKAADLVGRDIAHRVVLSRTPVLRQRVAEHSRSQFVRAGLPLLSVELVQRTAFQAMTYTGVPPWMQQGSEPAADNVTSLANEVLGIVGLRVPQAASAEQRSGMPMPVSAARRTPHLRLVEQIA
;
A
#
# COMPACT_ATOMS: atom_id res chain seq x y z
N MET A 1 3.19 -18.79 -19.97
CA MET A 1 3.70 -17.58 -20.67
C MET A 1 3.27 -16.35 -19.90
N PRO A 2 4.16 -15.44 -19.53
CA PRO A 2 3.79 -14.25 -18.81
C PRO A 2 3.04 -13.30 -19.75
N GLN A 3 1.77 -13.00 -19.44
CA GLN A 3 0.94 -12.06 -20.23
C GLN A 3 1.34 -10.61 -19.93
N ALA A 4 1.39 -9.76 -20.96
CA ALA A 4 1.88 -8.38 -20.93
C ALA A 4 1.07 -7.44 -20.01
N ILE A 5 1.67 -6.28 -19.65
CA ILE A 5 1.03 -5.10 -19.04
C ILE A 5 -0.38 -4.97 -19.62
N PRO A 6 -1.41 -4.51 -18.88
CA PRO A 6 -2.67 -4.17 -19.50
C PRO A 6 -2.35 -3.28 -20.70
N THR A 7 -2.54 -3.80 -21.89
CA THR A 7 -2.15 -3.15 -23.16
C THR A 7 -3.07 -1.97 -23.50
N ASP A 8 -4.00 -1.64 -22.59
CA ASP A 8 -4.94 -0.52 -22.71
C ASP A 8 -4.44 0.82 -22.14
N GLY A 9 -3.21 0.85 -21.60
CA GLY A 9 -2.60 2.07 -21.04
C GLY A 9 -3.35 2.64 -19.83
N ARG A 10 -4.18 1.81 -19.13
CA ARG A 10 -4.98 2.23 -17.99
C ARG A 10 -4.11 2.29 -16.72
N CYS A 11 -4.30 3.35 -15.92
CA CYS A 11 -3.68 3.49 -14.62
C CYS A 11 -4.51 2.76 -13.56
N PRO A 12 -4.01 1.67 -12.93
CA PRO A 12 -4.73 1.00 -11.85
C PRO A 12 -4.92 1.90 -10.65
N VAL A 13 -6.07 1.74 -9.98
CA VAL A 13 -6.42 2.43 -8.74
C VAL A 13 -6.63 1.42 -7.63
N ILE A 14 -5.88 1.56 -6.53
CA ILE A 14 -5.97 0.69 -5.36
C ILE A 14 -6.39 1.53 -4.15
N ALA A 15 -7.53 1.24 -3.55
CA ALA A 15 -7.95 1.87 -2.30
C ALA A 15 -7.60 0.99 -1.09
N LEU A 16 -7.15 1.62 -0.02
CA LEU A 16 -6.94 1.01 1.29
C LEU A 16 -8.08 1.43 2.19
N ALA A 17 -8.97 0.51 2.52
CA ALA A 17 -10.21 0.77 3.23
C ALA A 17 -10.33 -0.09 4.49
N SER A 18 -10.82 0.49 5.58
CA SER A 18 -11.21 -0.22 6.78
C SER A 18 -12.15 0.66 7.60
N THR A 19 -13.19 0.08 8.17
CA THR A 19 -14.08 0.75 9.12
C THR A 19 -13.47 0.90 10.51
N LYS A 20 -12.22 0.45 10.69
CA LYS A 20 -11.48 0.52 11.95
C LYS A 20 -10.18 1.32 11.77
N GLY A 21 -9.87 2.19 12.73
CA GLY A 21 -8.60 2.89 12.83
C GLY A 21 -7.45 1.97 13.30
N GLY A 22 -6.21 2.34 12.99
CA GLY A 22 -5.01 1.69 13.53
C GLY A 22 -4.67 0.30 12.96
N VAL A 23 -5.37 -0.18 11.94
CA VAL A 23 -5.13 -1.50 11.32
C VAL A 23 -3.95 -1.54 10.34
N GLY A 24 -3.28 -0.41 10.09
CA GLY A 24 -2.10 -0.35 9.24
C GLY A 24 -2.36 0.07 7.78
N LYS A 25 -3.48 0.75 7.48
CA LYS A 25 -3.77 1.29 6.13
C LYS A 25 -2.63 2.14 5.60
N THR A 26 -2.26 3.19 6.32
CA THR A 26 -1.18 4.12 5.96
C THR A 26 0.17 3.43 5.80
N THR A 27 0.50 2.49 6.70
CA THR A 27 1.72 1.68 6.58
C THR A 27 1.71 0.88 5.29
N LEU A 28 0.60 0.21 4.98
CA LEU A 28 0.43 -0.58 3.78
C LEU A 28 0.50 0.29 2.52
N ALA A 29 -0.17 1.46 2.51
CA ALA A 29 -0.10 2.41 1.41
C ALA A 29 1.35 2.84 1.13
N TYR A 30 2.07 3.21 2.18
CA TYR A 30 3.45 3.68 2.08
C TYR A 30 4.40 2.60 1.54
N VAL A 31 4.38 1.39 2.11
CA VAL A 31 5.30 0.33 1.67
C VAL A 31 5.00 -0.13 0.24
N LEU A 32 3.73 -0.15 -0.16
CA LEU A 32 3.34 -0.44 -1.53
C LEU A 32 3.77 0.69 -2.49
N ALA A 33 3.58 1.97 -2.11
CA ALA A 33 3.99 3.10 -2.93
C ALA A 33 5.48 3.05 -3.24
N THR A 34 6.32 2.91 -2.21
CA THR A 34 7.79 2.87 -2.37
C THR A 34 8.26 1.64 -3.14
N GLU A 35 7.65 0.48 -2.94
CA GLU A 35 7.97 -0.73 -3.68
C GLU A 35 7.56 -0.62 -5.16
N PHE A 36 6.40 -0.07 -5.45
CA PHE A 36 5.94 0.12 -6.83
C PHE A 36 6.81 1.12 -7.58
N THR A 37 7.17 2.23 -6.95
CA THR A 37 8.09 3.21 -7.54
C THR A 37 9.44 2.59 -7.87
N ARG A 38 9.99 1.81 -6.92
CA ARG A 38 11.25 1.08 -7.13
C ARG A 38 11.19 0.15 -8.35
N ARG A 39 10.05 -0.53 -8.57
CA ARG A 39 9.85 -1.42 -9.72
C ARG A 39 9.66 -0.66 -11.02
N LEU A 40 8.93 0.44 -11.00
CA LEU A 40 8.78 1.31 -12.18
C LEU A 40 10.13 1.86 -12.63
N ALA A 41 10.98 2.26 -11.67
CA ALA A 41 12.34 2.71 -11.96
C ALA A 41 13.26 1.62 -12.55
N ALA A 42 12.94 0.35 -12.31
CA ALA A 42 13.68 -0.81 -12.84
C ALA A 42 13.13 -1.32 -14.19
N MET A 43 12.14 -0.65 -14.77
CA MET A 43 11.61 -1.03 -16.08
C MET A 43 12.66 -0.77 -17.17
N PRO A 44 12.79 -1.69 -18.16
CA PRO A 44 13.78 -1.55 -19.22
C PRO A 44 13.39 -0.38 -20.16
N GLU A 45 14.40 0.26 -20.76
CA GLU A 45 14.19 1.33 -21.75
C GLU A 45 13.34 0.89 -22.96
N THR A 46 13.32 -0.41 -23.26
CA THR A 46 12.50 -0.98 -24.33
C THR A 46 11.01 -1.06 -24.01
N ALA A 47 10.64 -0.94 -22.72
CA ALA A 47 9.28 -0.95 -22.23
C ALA A 47 9.17 -0.01 -21.01
N PRO A 48 9.37 1.30 -21.20
CA PRO A 48 9.37 2.26 -20.08
C PRO A 48 7.97 2.37 -19.47
N PRO A 49 7.86 2.78 -18.19
CA PRO A 49 6.59 3.16 -17.59
C PRO A 49 6.05 4.39 -18.33
N ARG A 50 4.71 4.56 -18.33
CA ARG A 50 4.05 5.68 -19.01
C ARG A 50 4.47 7.03 -18.44
N PHE A 51 4.57 7.13 -17.11
CA PHE A 51 4.93 8.35 -16.38
C PHE A 51 6.09 8.14 -15.40
N GLY A 52 6.41 6.89 -15.06
CA GLY A 52 7.37 6.53 -14.00
C GLY A 52 6.91 6.99 -12.61
N ARG A 53 5.61 7.17 -12.38
CA ARG A 53 5.08 7.83 -11.19
C ARG A 53 3.98 7.03 -10.51
N VAL A 54 4.05 7.00 -9.17
CA VAL A 54 2.96 6.56 -8.28
C VAL A 54 2.35 7.80 -7.60
N THR A 55 1.03 7.93 -7.63
CA THR A 55 0.34 8.96 -6.85
C THR A 55 -0.35 8.33 -5.65
N CYS A 56 -0.10 8.89 -4.46
CA CYS A 56 -0.77 8.56 -3.23
C CYS A 56 -1.76 9.67 -2.86
N ILE A 57 -3.05 9.35 -2.80
CA ILE A 57 -4.08 10.26 -2.31
C ILE A 57 -4.31 9.96 -0.82
N ASP A 58 -4.01 10.91 0.04
CA ASP A 58 -4.26 10.84 1.47
C ASP A 58 -5.61 11.50 1.76
N ALA A 59 -6.63 10.68 1.97
CA ALA A 59 -7.99 11.11 2.30
C ALA A 59 -8.32 10.94 3.80
N ASP A 60 -7.32 10.63 4.64
CA ASP A 60 -7.46 10.62 6.10
C ASP A 60 -7.23 12.06 6.62
N PRO A 61 -8.12 12.61 7.48
CA PRO A 61 -7.94 13.94 8.08
C PRO A 61 -6.59 14.13 8.80
N ASN A 62 -6.01 13.07 9.34
CA ASN A 62 -4.72 13.12 10.04
C ASN A 62 -3.52 13.32 9.11
N ARG A 63 -3.67 13.12 7.80
CA ARG A 63 -2.61 13.30 6.79
C ARG A 63 -1.32 12.53 7.08
N THR A 64 -1.43 11.38 7.70
CA THR A 64 -0.26 10.61 8.14
C THR A 64 0.56 10.09 6.96
N LEU A 65 -0.10 9.63 5.88
CA LEU A 65 0.59 9.18 4.66
C LEU A 65 1.38 10.33 4.03
N SER A 66 0.76 11.49 3.88
CA SER A 66 1.38 12.67 3.30
C SER A 66 2.59 13.15 4.10
N GLN A 67 2.54 13.05 5.44
CA GLN A 67 3.67 13.39 6.29
C GLN A 67 4.87 12.47 6.03
N VAL A 68 4.65 11.16 5.99
CA VAL A 68 5.73 10.19 5.75
C VAL A 68 6.29 10.31 4.32
N LEU A 69 5.43 10.54 3.32
CA LEU A 69 5.87 10.75 1.93
C LEU A 69 6.76 11.97 1.77
N ARG A 70 6.47 13.05 2.50
CA ARG A 70 7.36 14.25 2.52
C ARG A 70 8.74 13.94 3.10
N LEU A 71 8.83 13.05 4.11
CA LEU A 71 10.11 12.62 4.65
C LEU A 71 10.90 11.75 3.66
N THR A 72 10.22 10.92 2.87
CA THR A 72 10.84 10.07 1.87
C THR A 72 11.56 10.88 0.79
N GLY A 73 10.93 11.98 0.34
CA GLY A 73 11.51 12.86 -0.67
C GLY A 73 11.73 12.21 -2.04
N ASP A 74 11.05 11.10 -2.33
CA ASP A 74 11.13 10.41 -3.62
C ASP A 74 10.35 11.20 -4.68
N PRO A 75 11.00 11.72 -5.74
CA PRO A 75 10.34 12.52 -6.77
C PRO A 75 9.36 11.72 -7.62
N MET A 76 9.46 10.38 -7.62
CA MET A 76 8.58 9.49 -8.36
C MET A 76 7.27 9.19 -7.60
N ILE A 77 7.15 9.63 -6.34
CA ILE A 77 5.93 9.51 -5.53
C ILE A 77 5.30 10.89 -5.37
N ALA A 78 4.11 11.07 -5.91
CA ALA A 78 3.31 12.27 -5.69
C ALA A 78 2.34 12.05 -4.52
N GLY A 79 2.41 12.89 -3.50
CA GLY A 79 1.40 12.96 -2.43
C GLY A 79 0.34 14.00 -2.76
N VAL A 80 -0.94 13.65 -2.56
CA VAL A 80 -2.09 14.55 -2.74
C VAL A 80 -2.96 14.47 -1.49
N ASP A 81 -3.07 15.59 -0.78
CA ASP A 81 -4.03 15.73 0.33
C ASP A 81 -5.43 15.94 -0.23
N SER A 82 -6.37 15.07 0.11
CA SER A 82 -7.74 15.12 -0.39
C SER A 82 -8.77 15.01 0.75
N ASP A 83 -10.01 15.26 0.44
CA ASP A 83 -11.16 15.09 1.33
C ASP A 83 -12.36 14.55 0.54
N GLY A 84 -13.49 14.35 1.22
CA GLY A 84 -14.66 13.76 0.60
C GLY A 84 -15.20 14.52 -0.61
N GLU A 85 -15.06 15.84 -0.65
CA GLU A 85 -15.58 16.68 -1.74
C GLU A 85 -14.65 16.68 -2.95
N ARG A 86 -13.33 16.71 -2.71
CA ARG A 86 -12.31 16.81 -3.76
C ARG A 86 -11.86 15.47 -4.31
N LEU A 87 -12.08 14.37 -3.59
CA LEU A 87 -11.53 13.04 -3.88
C LEU A 87 -11.69 12.60 -5.33
N LEU A 88 -12.87 12.77 -5.91
CA LEU A 88 -13.14 12.35 -7.29
C LEU A 88 -12.40 13.21 -8.32
N GLY A 89 -12.23 14.50 -8.05
CA GLY A 89 -11.46 15.42 -8.89
C GLY A 89 -9.96 15.11 -8.83
N ASP A 90 -9.43 14.96 -7.62
CA ASP A 90 -8.04 14.64 -7.36
C ASP A 90 -7.66 13.27 -7.96
N LEU A 91 -8.57 12.30 -7.85
CA LEU A 91 -8.37 10.97 -8.43
C LEU A 91 -8.28 11.02 -9.97
N ARG A 92 -9.18 11.77 -10.64
CA ARG A 92 -9.09 11.94 -12.10
C ARG A 92 -7.77 12.57 -12.53
N ALA A 93 -7.34 13.62 -11.81
CA ALA A 93 -6.06 14.28 -12.06
C ALA A 93 -4.87 13.35 -11.81
N ALA A 94 -4.92 12.49 -10.79
CA ALA A 94 -3.90 11.51 -10.49
C ALA A 94 -3.78 10.43 -11.59
N ILE A 95 -4.90 9.86 -12.02
CA ILE A 95 -4.95 8.83 -13.10
C ILE A 95 -4.33 9.36 -14.40
N ALA A 96 -4.55 10.64 -14.73
CA ALA A 96 -4.06 11.23 -15.97
C ALA A 96 -2.52 11.38 -16.04
N ARG A 97 -1.80 11.23 -14.90
CA ARG A 97 -0.36 11.51 -14.79
C ARG A 97 0.43 10.48 -13.96
N SER A 98 -0.14 9.29 -13.75
CA SER A 98 0.48 8.23 -12.94
C SER A 98 0.34 6.87 -13.61
N ASP A 99 1.22 5.96 -13.24
CA ASP A 99 1.17 4.56 -13.63
C ASP A 99 0.38 3.73 -12.61
N LEU A 100 0.24 4.25 -11.39
CA LEU A 100 -0.54 3.66 -10.31
C LEU A 100 -1.04 4.75 -9.36
N VAL A 101 -2.27 4.59 -8.87
CA VAL A 101 -2.82 5.43 -7.80
C VAL A 101 -3.14 4.58 -6.58
N LEU A 102 -2.67 5.02 -5.42
CA LEU A 102 -3.05 4.47 -4.10
C LEU A 102 -3.91 5.51 -3.37
N ILE A 103 -4.99 5.05 -2.72
CA ILE A 103 -5.86 5.93 -1.91
C ILE A 103 -5.84 5.42 -0.47
N ASP A 104 -5.32 6.22 0.46
CA ASP A 104 -5.41 5.97 1.90
C ASP A 104 -6.65 6.64 2.47
N LEU A 105 -7.58 5.84 2.96
CA LEU A 105 -8.88 6.32 3.45
C LEU A 105 -8.90 6.38 4.97
N GLU A 106 -9.74 7.26 5.50
CA GLU A 106 -10.07 7.29 6.92
C GLU A 106 -10.62 5.94 7.43
N GLY A 107 -10.47 5.69 8.73
CA GLY A 107 -10.96 4.47 9.40
C GLY A 107 -12.46 4.48 9.71
N THR A 108 -13.29 4.97 8.79
CA THR A 108 -14.76 5.07 8.97
C THR A 108 -15.50 4.64 7.71
N ALA A 109 -16.74 4.12 7.90
CA ALA A 109 -17.63 3.83 6.78
C ALA A 109 -18.33 5.12 6.35
N ASN A 110 -17.68 5.92 5.54
CA ASN A 110 -18.18 7.20 5.05
C ASN A 110 -18.39 7.23 3.53
N GLN A 111 -18.88 8.34 3.03
CA GLN A 111 -19.12 8.55 1.61
C GLN A 111 -17.83 8.49 0.77
N SER A 112 -16.71 8.96 1.32
CA SER A 112 -15.40 8.88 0.65
C SER A 112 -14.99 7.43 0.39
N MET A 113 -15.22 6.52 1.35
CA MET A 113 -14.95 5.09 1.15
C MET A 113 -15.79 4.50 0.01
N LEU A 114 -17.07 4.87 -0.08
CA LEU A 114 -17.96 4.41 -1.14
C LEU A 114 -17.50 4.90 -2.52
N TYR A 115 -17.13 6.17 -2.64
CA TYR A 115 -16.63 6.76 -3.88
C TYR A 115 -15.28 6.19 -4.29
N ALA A 116 -14.33 6.08 -3.36
CA ALA A 116 -13.03 5.48 -3.63
C ALA A 116 -13.17 4.03 -4.09
N ALA A 117 -13.97 3.21 -3.37
CA ALA A 117 -14.23 1.84 -3.76
C ALA A 117 -14.82 1.74 -5.16
N GLY A 118 -15.85 2.56 -5.48
CA GLY A 118 -16.50 2.57 -6.79
C GLY A 118 -15.59 2.95 -7.96
N LYS A 119 -14.45 3.60 -7.70
CA LYS A 119 -13.45 4.00 -8.69
C LYS A 119 -12.20 3.13 -8.69
N SER A 120 -12.07 2.22 -7.73
CA SER A 120 -10.90 1.35 -7.61
C SER A 120 -11.00 0.10 -8.47
N ASP A 121 -9.84 -0.39 -8.90
CA ASP A 121 -9.66 -1.71 -9.51
C ASP A 121 -9.47 -2.78 -8.46
N LEU A 122 -8.94 -2.39 -7.29
CA LEU A 122 -8.76 -3.25 -6.15
C LEU A 122 -8.98 -2.46 -4.86
N VAL A 123 -9.73 -3.04 -3.92
CA VAL A 123 -9.81 -2.55 -2.55
C VAL A 123 -9.06 -3.51 -1.64
N LEU A 124 -8.00 -3.02 -0.98
CA LEU A 124 -7.29 -3.73 0.07
C LEU A 124 -7.89 -3.38 1.43
N VAL A 125 -8.22 -4.41 2.19
CA VAL A 125 -8.81 -4.28 3.52
C VAL A 125 -7.82 -4.80 4.55
N PRO A 126 -6.94 -3.95 5.11
CA PRO A 126 -6.03 -4.38 6.16
C PRO A 126 -6.80 -4.69 7.44
N ALA A 127 -6.44 -5.80 8.07
CA ALA A 127 -7.06 -6.29 9.30
C ALA A 127 -6.01 -6.99 10.17
N GLN A 128 -6.07 -6.82 11.49
CA GLN A 128 -5.22 -7.56 12.40
C GLN A 128 -5.83 -8.95 12.68
N PRO A 129 -5.03 -9.95 13.11
CA PRO A 129 -5.54 -11.27 13.41
C PRO A 129 -6.33 -11.29 14.74
N SER A 130 -7.53 -10.70 14.73
CA SER A 130 -8.44 -10.67 15.87
C SER A 130 -9.90 -10.87 15.44
N ARG A 131 -10.73 -11.37 16.37
CA ARG A 131 -12.17 -11.53 16.14
C ARG A 131 -12.86 -10.21 15.80
N PHE A 132 -12.45 -9.11 16.41
CA PHE A 132 -13.02 -7.79 16.15
C PHE A 132 -12.70 -7.33 14.74
N ASP A 133 -11.50 -7.62 14.24
CA ASP A 133 -11.08 -7.25 12.89
C ASP A 133 -11.83 -8.07 11.82
N VAL A 134 -12.23 -9.32 12.11
CA VAL A 134 -13.14 -10.08 11.21
C VAL A 134 -14.45 -9.34 11.01
N VAL A 135 -15.07 -8.86 12.09
CA VAL A 135 -16.34 -8.11 12.03
C VAL A 135 -16.17 -6.82 11.23
N GLU A 136 -15.09 -6.08 11.46
CA GLU A 136 -14.84 -4.83 10.74
C GLU A 136 -14.49 -5.06 9.26
N ALA A 137 -13.79 -6.14 8.93
CA ALA A 137 -13.55 -6.53 7.54
C ALA A 137 -14.86 -6.88 6.81
N VAL A 138 -15.77 -7.60 7.46
CA VAL A 138 -17.11 -7.89 6.91
C VAL A 138 -17.88 -6.60 6.62
N LYS A 139 -17.89 -5.64 7.57
CA LYS A 139 -18.53 -4.33 7.37
C LYS A 139 -17.90 -3.57 6.20
N THR A 140 -16.57 -3.53 6.14
CA THR A 140 -15.84 -2.85 5.07
C THR A 140 -16.17 -3.45 3.70
N ILE A 141 -16.16 -4.78 3.58
CA ILE A 141 -16.54 -5.46 2.33
C ILE A 141 -18.02 -5.22 1.99
N GLY A 142 -18.87 -5.07 2.99
CA GLY A 142 -20.25 -4.64 2.79
C GLY A 142 -20.36 -3.27 2.09
N VAL A 143 -19.49 -2.31 2.44
CA VAL A 143 -19.42 -1.01 1.74
C VAL A 143 -18.90 -1.18 0.30
N VAL A 144 -17.89 -2.03 0.08
CA VAL A 144 -17.37 -2.31 -1.26
C VAL A 144 -18.44 -2.94 -2.17
N ARG A 145 -19.25 -3.86 -1.64
CA ARG A 145 -20.37 -4.47 -2.38
C ARG A 145 -21.43 -3.42 -2.75
N LYS A 146 -21.79 -2.55 -1.82
CA LYS A 146 -22.69 -1.43 -2.12
C LYS A 146 -22.14 -0.51 -3.20
N ALA A 147 -20.82 -0.25 -3.18
CA ALA A 147 -20.17 0.52 -4.25
C ALA A 147 -20.24 -0.21 -5.59
N ALA A 148 -20.05 -1.54 -5.61
CA ALA A 148 -20.16 -2.37 -6.81
C ALA A 148 -21.58 -2.30 -7.42
N ASP A 149 -22.61 -2.42 -6.57
CA ASP A 149 -24.01 -2.29 -6.98
C ASP A 149 -24.29 -0.91 -7.61
N LEU A 150 -23.78 0.17 -6.98
CA LEU A 150 -23.98 1.54 -7.47
C LEU A 150 -23.32 1.80 -8.82
N VAL A 151 -22.14 1.21 -9.07
CA VAL A 151 -21.40 1.43 -10.33
C VAL A 151 -21.69 0.37 -11.39
N GLY A 152 -22.51 -0.64 -11.08
CA GLY A 152 -22.90 -1.71 -12.00
C GLY A 152 -21.75 -2.61 -12.45
N ARG A 153 -20.70 -2.78 -11.63
CA ARG A 153 -19.56 -3.66 -11.93
C ARG A 153 -19.00 -4.28 -10.66
N ASP A 154 -18.42 -5.46 -10.79
CA ASP A 154 -17.66 -6.07 -9.69
C ASP A 154 -16.42 -5.24 -9.36
N ILE A 155 -16.12 -5.15 -8.05
CA ILE A 155 -14.91 -4.51 -7.52
C ILE A 155 -14.08 -5.57 -6.83
N ALA A 156 -12.89 -5.82 -7.36
CA ALA A 156 -11.96 -6.74 -6.71
C ALA A 156 -11.61 -6.23 -5.31
N HIS A 157 -11.65 -7.12 -4.34
CA HIS A 157 -11.28 -6.77 -2.97
C HIS A 157 -10.56 -7.93 -2.29
N ARG A 158 -9.60 -7.62 -1.40
CA ARG A 158 -8.83 -8.61 -0.64
C ARG A 158 -8.58 -8.11 0.77
N VAL A 159 -8.68 -9.01 1.73
CA VAL A 159 -8.23 -8.75 3.09
C VAL A 159 -6.73 -9.03 3.18
N VAL A 160 -5.99 -8.09 3.75
CA VAL A 160 -4.55 -8.22 4.05
C VAL A 160 -4.40 -8.35 5.55
N LEU A 161 -3.97 -9.50 6.04
CA LEU A 161 -3.62 -9.61 7.44
C LEU A 161 -2.36 -8.77 7.71
N SER A 162 -2.46 -7.84 8.64
CA SER A 162 -1.42 -6.88 9.00
C SER A 162 -0.98 -7.05 10.45
N ARG A 163 0.24 -6.60 10.77
CA ARG A 163 0.82 -6.73 12.11
C ARG A 163 0.79 -8.17 12.63
N THR A 164 0.93 -9.14 11.74
CA THR A 164 1.01 -10.54 12.14
C THR A 164 2.36 -10.80 12.82
N PRO A 165 2.40 -11.67 13.83
CA PRO A 165 3.65 -11.96 14.52
C PRO A 165 4.64 -12.70 13.60
N VAL A 166 5.94 -12.44 13.83
CA VAL A 166 7.04 -13.12 13.11
C VAL A 166 7.01 -14.62 13.30
N LEU A 167 6.76 -15.06 14.51
CA LEU A 167 6.58 -16.47 14.83
C LEU A 167 5.11 -16.84 14.71
N ARG A 168 4.83 -17.90 13.97
CA ARG A 168 3.48 -18.43 13.86
C ARG A 168 2.97 -18.86 15.23
N GLN A 169 1.88 -18.25 15.65
CA GLN A 169 1.22 -18.55 16.92
C GLN A 169 -0.13 -19.20 16.63
N ARG A 170 -0.52 -20.19 17.45
CA ARG A 170 -1.83 -20.85 17.33
C ARG A 170 -3.00 -19.86 17.29
N VAL A 171 -2.88 -18.76 18.04
CA VAL A 171 -3.89 -17.69 18.07
C VAL A 171 -4.00 -16.99 16.69
N ALA A 172 -2.88 -16.72 16.03
CA ALA A 172 -2.88 -16.11 14.70
C ALA A 172 -3.47 -17.05 13.64
N GLU A 173 -3.16 -18.34 13.70
CA GLU A 173 -3.75 -19.38 12.82
C GLU A 173 -5.24 -19.51 13.07
N HIS A 174 -5.68 -19.52 14.32
CA HIS A 174 -7.10 -19.52 14.67
C HIS A 174 -7.80 -18.28 14.12
N SER A 175 -7.23 -17.11 14.29
CA SER A 175 -7.78 -15.86 13.77
C SER A 175 -7.89 -15.89 12.25
N ARG A 176 -6.85 -16.34 11.53
CA ARG A 176 -6.89 -16.54 10.07
C ARG A 176 -8.06 -17.45 9.67
N SER A 177 -8.27 -18.56 10.39
CA SER A 177 -9.37 -19.46 10.11
C SER A 177 -10.75 -18.82 10.26
N GLN A 178 -10.90 -17.81 11.14
CA GLN A 178 -12.15 -17.05 11.28
C GLN A 178 -12.44 -16.18 10.06
N PHE A 179 -11.42 -15.53 9.48
CA PHE A 179 -11.58 -14.79 8.22
C PHE A 179 -12.04 -15.71 7.09
N VAL A 180 -11.41 -16.89 6.96
CA VAL A 180 -11.78 -17.89 5.94
C VAL A 180 -13.22 -18.39 6.15
N ARG A 181 -13.61 -18.71 7.40
CA ARG A 181 -14.98 -19.14 7.75
C ARG A 181 -16.02 -18.05 7.47
N ALA A 182 -15.65 -16.79 7.60
CA ALA A 182 -16.50 -15.65 7.25
C ALA A 182 -16.59 -15.41 5.72
N GLY A 183 -15.95 -16.25 4.89
CA GLY A 183 -15.96 -16.11 3.44
C GLY A 183 -15.21 -14.90 2.92
N LEU A 184 -14.27 -14.38 3.70
CA LEU A 184 -13.49 -13.19 3.33
C LEU A 184 -12.31 -13.58 2.42
N PRO A 185 -12.10 -12.89 1.29
CA PRO A 185 -11.03 -13.19 0.34
C PRO A 185 -9.70 -12.66 0.86
N LEU A 186 -8.93 -13.52 1.53
CA LEU A 186 -7.60 -13.18 2.06
C LEU A 186 -6.54 -13.16 0.94
N LEU A 187 -5.57 -12.26 1.04
CA LEU A 187 -4.29 -12.43 0.37
C LEU A 187 -3.53 -13.62 1.01
N SER A 188 -2.69 -14.27 0.23
CA SER A 188 -1.82 -15.34 0.71
C SER A 188 -0.67 -14.77 1.55
N VAL A 189 -0.18 -13.58 1.17
CA VAL A 189 0.90 -12.86 1.85
C VAL A 189 0.31 -11.91 2.89
N GLU A 190 0.86 -11.98 4.11
CA GLU A 190 0.52 -11.13 5.25
C GLU A 190 1.59 -10.04 5.42
N LEU A 191 1.22 -8.87 5.95
CA LEU A 191 2.20 -7.86 6.36
C LEU A 191 2.64 -8.14 7.81
N VAL A 192 3.79 -8.78 7.93
CA VAL A 192 4.35 -9.20 9.23
C VAL A 192 4.85 -7.99 10.01
N GLN A 193 4.59 -7.94 11.31
CA GLN A 193 5.06 -6.85 12.16
C GLN A 193 6.59 -6.81 12.23
N ARG A 194 7.18 -5.67 11.87
CA ARG A 194 8.63 -5.44 11.85
C ARG A 194 8.96 -4.04 12.36
N THR A 195 10.07 -3.90 13.05
CA THR A 195 10.60 -2.59 13.51
C THR A 195 10.91 -1.66 12.32
N ALA A 196 11.31 -2.20 11.18
CA ALA A 196 11.52 -1.43 9.96
C ALA A 196 10.31 -0.61 9.53
N PHE A 197 9.08 -1.14 9.73
CA PHE A 197 7.84 -0.41 9.43
C PHE A 197 7.55 0.70 10.44
N GLN A 198 8.05 0.61 11.66
CA GLN A 198 7.97 1.71 12.63
C GLN A 198 9.03 2.77 12.31
N ALA A 199 10.29 2.36 12.08
CA ALA A 199 11.38 3.27 11.76
C ALA A 199 11.08 4.16 10.55
N MET A 200 10.46 3.62 9.50
CA MET A 200 10.10 4.39 8.29
C MET A 200 9.14 5.55 8.58
N THR A 201 8.30 5.46 9.61
CA THR A 201 7.36 6.54 9.95
C THR A 201 8.07 7.78 10.49
N TYR A 202 9.27 7.62 11.03
CA TYR A 202 10.12 8.71 11.55
C TYR A 202 11.13 9.20 10.52
N THR A 203 11.62 8.28 9.69
CA THR A 203 12.76 8.54 8.80
C THR A 203 12.38 8.77 7.34
N GLY A 204 11.19 8.32 6.93
CA GLY A 204 10.80 8.26 5.52
C GLY A 204 11.65 7.26 4.69
N VAL A 205 12.46 6.42 5.33
CA VAL A 205 13.31 5.45 4.63
C VAL A 205 12.56 4.13 4.48
N PRO A 206 12.30 3.65 3.25
CA PRO A 206 11.58 2.40 3.03
C PRO A 206 12.42 1.18 3.49
N PRO A 207 11.79 0.04 3.83
CA PRO A 207 12.50 -1.13 4.37
C PRO A 207 13.66 -1.63 3.51
N TRP A 208 13.53 -1.57 2.19
CA TRP A 208 14.57 -2.04 1.27
C TRP A 208 15.82 -1.14 1.25
N MET A 209 15.77 0.06 1.87
CA MET A 209 16.91 0.96 2.06
C MET A 209 17.45 0.95 3.51
N GLN A 210 16.80 0.25 4.43
CA GLN A 210 17.22 0.16 5.82
C GLN A 210 18.17 -1.04 6.00
N GLN A 211 19.34 -0.82 6.59
CA GLN A 211 20.29 -1.89 6.90
C GLN A 211 19.69 -2.93 7.85
N GLY A 212 19.87 -4.22 7.58
CA GLY A 212 19.34 -5.32 8.40
C GLY A 212 17.83 -5.50 8.33
N SER A 213 17.17 -4.90 7.33
CA SER A 213 15.72 -4.98 7.16
C SER A 213 15.30 -5.84 5.96
N GLU A 214 16.18 -6.69 5.47
CA GLU A 214 15.94 -7.58 4.33
C GLU A 214 14.63 -8.40 4.49
N PRO A 215 14.33 -9.02 5.67
CA PRO A 215 13.08 -9.76 5.83
C PRO A 215 11.83 -8.88 5.73
N ALA A 216 11.91 -7.60 6.07
CA ALA A 216 10.80 -6.65 5.88
C ALA A 216 10.66 -6.28 4.40
N ALA A 217 11.77 -6.03 3.71
CA ALA A 217 11.79 -5.74 2.28
C ALA A 217 11.25 -6.91 1.45
N ASP A 218 11.65 -8.16 1.77
CA ASP A 218 11.17 -9.36 1.07
C ASP A 218 9.67 -9.60 1.31
N ASN A 219 9.19 -9.31 2.53
CA ASN A 219 7.77 -9.38 2.83
C ASN A 219 6.96 -8.38 1.99
N VAL A 220 7.42 -7.13 1.87
CA VAL A 220 6.79 -6.11 1.02
C VAL A 220 6.85 -6.50 -0.45
N THR A 221 7.99 -7.02 -0.92
CA THR A 221 8.18 -7.51 -2.29
C THR A 221 7.18 -8.61 -2.64
N SER A 222 7.01 -9.59 -1.74
CA SER A 222 6.06 -10.70 -1.92
C SER A 222 4.61 -10.21 -1.94
N LEU A 223 4.25 -9.31 -1.03
CA LEU A 223 2.92 -8.70 -0.97
C LEU A 223 2.62 -7.90 -2.25
N ALA A 224 3.57 -7.10 -2.70
CA ALA A 224 3.43 -6.32 -3.94
C ALA A 224 3.28 -7.22 -5.17
N ASN A 225 3.96 -8.38 -5.25
CA ASN A 225 3.76 -9.34 -6.33
C ASN A 225 2.31 -9.82 -6.41
N GLU A 226 1.73 -10.17 -5.28
CA GLU A 226 0.34 -10.64 -5.23
C GLU A 226 -0.64 -9.52 -5.62
N VAL A 227 -0.46 -8.32 -5.09
CA VAL A 227 -1.29 -7.14 -5.37
C VAL A 227 -1.22 -6.75 -6.86
N LEU A 228 -0.02 -6.66 -7.42
CA LEU A 228 0.19 -6.34 -8.84
C LEU A 228 -0.42 -7.40 -9.76
N GLY A 229 -0.32 -8.68 -9.38
CA GLY A 229 -0.94 -9.76 -10.11
C GLY A 229 -2.46 -9.63 -10.21
N ILE A 230 -3.12 -9.13 -9.15
CA ILE A 230 -4.58 -8.93 -9.13
C ILE A 230 -5.00 -7.76 -10.04
N VAL A 231 -4.27 -6.65 -10.02
CA VAL A 231 -4.59 -5.49 -10.88
C VAL A 231 -4.04 -5.62 -12.30
N GLY A 232 -3.37 -6.73 -12.61
CA GLY A 232 -2.83 -7.01 -13.94
C GLY A 232 -1.64 -6.12 -14.33
N LEU A 233 -1.03 -5.41 -13.38
CA LEU A 233 0.13 -4.55 -13.64
C LEU A 233 1.41 -5.38 -13.60
N ARG A 234 2.11 -5.47 -14.74
CA ARG A 234 3.37 -6.20 -14.84
C ARG A 234 4.55 -5.24 -14.83
N VAL A 235 5.26 -5.27 -13.73
CA VAL A 235 6.53 -4.60 -13.55
C VAL A 235 7.58 -5.65 -13.18
N PRO A 236 8.87 -5.42 -13.48
CA PRO A 236 9.94 -6.36 -13.14
C PRO A 236 9.87 -6.76 -11.67
N GLN A 237 10.21 -8.01 -11.36
CA GLN A 237 10.44 -8.38 -9.97
C GLN A 237 11.62 -7.57 -9.46
N ALA A 238 11.47 -7.07 -8.25
CA ALA A 238 12.55 -6.36 -7.60
C ALA A 238 13.78 -7.25 -7.47
N ALA A 239 14.94 -6.67 -7.73
CA ALA A 239 16.23 -7.34 -7.57
C ALA A 239 16.35 -8.03 -6.20
N SER A 240 16.94 -9.24 -6.19
CA SER A 240 17.24 -9.98 -4.96
C SER A 240 18.16 -9.17 -4.02
N ALA A 241 18.25 -9.57 -2.75
CA ALA A 241 19.07 -8.88 -1.75
C ALA A 241 20.53 -8.66 -2.21
N GLU A 242 21.10 -9.62 -2.96
CA GLU A 242 22.46 -9.55 -3.51
C GLU A 242 22.65 -8.47 -4.60
N GLN A 243 21.59 -8.19 -5.37
CA GLN A 243 21.61 -7.14 -6.40
C GLN A 243 21.34 -5.73 -5.83
N ARG A 244 20.90 -5.64 -4.57
CA ARG A 244 20.56 -4.37 -3.90
C ARG A 244 21.79 -3.56 -3.48
N SER A 245 22.95 -4.21 -3.25
CA SER A 245 24.19 -3.58 -2.76
C SER A 245 24.86 -2.61 -3.75
N GLY A 246 24.45 -2.62 -5.02
CA GLY A 246 25.03 -1.79 -6.09
C GLY A 246 24.15 -0.63 -6.57
N MET A 247 22.94 -0.44 -6.03
CA MET A 247 22.07 0.66 -6.48
C MET A 247 22.49 1.99 -5.83
N PRO A 248 22.65 3.08 -6.62
CA PRO A 248 22.97 4.38 -6.05
C PRO A 248 21.82 4.86 -5.18
N MET A 249 22.14 5.33 -3.97
CA MET A 249 21.21 6.00 -3.07
C MET A 249 20.61 7.22 -3.77
N PRO A 250 19.28 7.45 -3.69
CA PRO A 250 18.70 8.71 -4.16
C PRO A 250 19.40 9.87 -3.44
N VAL A 251 19.81 10.86 -4.20
CA VAL A 251 20.66 12.00 -3.76
C VAL A 251 20.05 12.78 -2.57
N SER A 252 18.74 12.66 -2.34
CA SER A 252 18.02 13.28 -1.23
C SER A 252 18.31 12.64 0.13
N ALA A 253 18.56 11.33 0.20
CA ALA A 253 18.80 10.63 1.48
C ALA A 253 20.19 10.95 2.07
N ALA A 254 21.17 11.27 1.21
CA ALA A 254 22.56 11.56 1.64
C ALA A 254 22.72 12.92 2.33
N ARG A 255 21.75 13.85 2.25
CA ARG A 255 21.87 15.21 2.81
C ARG A 255 21.05 15.48 4.08
N ARG A 256 20.38 14.48 4.66
CA ARG A 256 19.54 14.71 5.86
C ARG A 256 19.84 13.71 6.98
N THR A 257 21.00 13.84 7.58
CA THR A 257 21.34 13.26 8.89
C THR A 257 21.43 14.33 10.01
N PRO A 258 20.41 15.17 10.27
CA PRO A 258 20.38 15.91 11.51
C PRO A 258 19.45 15.34 12.58
N HIS A 259 18.60 14.33 12.30
CA HIS A 259 17.53 13.96 13.22
C HIS A 259 17.77 12.67 14.05
N LEU A 260 18.88 11.97 13.87
CA LEU A 260 19.24 10.85 14.76
C LEU A 260 19.55 11.27 16.21
N ARG A 261 19.79 12.56 16.46
CA ARG A 261 20.03 13.08 17.84
C ARG A 261 18.75 13.24 18.67
N LEU A 262 17.56 13.19 18.07
CA LEU A 262 16.31 13.39 18.83
C LEU A 262 15.83 12.12 19.54
N VAL A 263 16.24 10.93 19.07
CA VAL A 263 15.85 9.67 19.70
C VAL A 263 16.65 9.37 20.97
N GLU A 264 17.87 9.89 21.08
CA GLU A 264 18.72 9.78 22.27
C GLU A 264 18.29 10.70 23.43
N GLN A 265 17.41 11.68 23.18
CA GLN A 265 16.92 12.60 24.21
C GLN A 265 15.56 12.20 24.83
N ILE A 266 14.93 11.13 24.36
CA ILE A 266 13.61 10.66 24.86
C ILE A 266 13.74 9.29 25.55
N ALA A 267 14.91 8.67 25.56
CA ALA A 267 15.27 7.51 26.38
C ALA A 267 16.00 7.99 27.63
#